data_12b9af73edadd4f530b0a99908152307
#
_entry.id   12b9af73edadd4f530b0a99908152307
#
_cell.length_a   1.000
_cell.length_b   1.000
_cell.length_c   1.000
_cell.angle_alpha   90.00
_cell.angle_beta   90.00
_cell.angle_gamma   90.00
#
_symmetry.space_group_name_H-M   'P 1'
#
loop_
_entity.id
_entity.type
_entity.pdbx_description
1 polymer ?
#
loop_
_entity_poly.entity_id
_entity_poly.type
_entity_poly.pdbx_seq_one_letter_code
_entity_poly.pdbx_strand_id
1 'polypeptide(L)'
;MARRTTAARNKRSTTKKRTTKYIFVVGGVMSGVGKGVASSSIATTLQGRGLNVTALKIDPYINVDAGTMNPTEHGEVFVLKDGLETDQDMGNYERFLNTDLPAINYMTTGSVYLSVIEQERNLAFDGKNVEVVPDIPKEVIRRIRKAGELADAEVVLTEIGGTVGEYQNVLFLEAVRMM
;
A
#
# COMPACT_ATOMS: atom_id res chain seq x y z
N MET A 1 -20.54 -26.23 -55.69
CA MET A 1 -20.13 -24.99 -54.98
C MET A 1 -19.90 -25.32 -53.52
N ALA A 2 -18.65 -25.47 -53.09
CA ALA A 2 -18.28 -25.82 -51.72
C ALA A 2 -17.82 -24.53 -50.98
N ARG A 3 -18.53 -24.15 -49.92
CA ARG A 3 -18.15 -23.03 -49.03
C ARG A 3 -17.02 -23.46 -48.10
N ARG A 4 -15.84 -22.87 -48.25
CA ARG A 4 -14.74 -22.96 -47.29
C ARG A 4 -15.05 -22.06 -46.09
N THR A 5 -15.28 -22.66 -44.93
CA THR A 5 -15.29 -21.97 -43.63
C THR A 5 -13.86 -21.80 -43.12
N THR A 6 -13.35 -20.57 -43.12
CA THR A 6 -12.10 -20.19 -42.50
C THR A 6 -12.30 -20.07 -41.00
N ALA A 7 -11.80 -21.02 -40.23
CA ALA A 7 -11.75 -20.94 -38.77
C ALA A 7 -10.68 -19.92 -38.36
N ALA A 8 -11.11 -18.83 -37.76
CA ALA A 8 -10.23 -17.84 -37.17
C ALA A 8 -9.52 -18.43 -35.92
N ARG A 9 -8.22 -18.64 -36.05
CA ARG A 9 -7.33 -19.15 -35.00
C ARG A 9 -7.10 -18.05 -33.98
N ASN A 10 -7.86 -18.08 -32.88
CA ASN A 10 -7.74 -17.15 -31.77
C ASN A 10 -6.37 -17.36 -31.08
N LYS A 11 -5.38 -16.53 -31.41
CA LYS A 11 -4.10 -16.51 -30.72
C LYS A 11 -4.32 -15.96 -29.31
N ARG A 12 -4.46 -16.82 -28.30
CA ARG A 12 -4.28 -16.44 -26.89
C ARG A 12 -2.87 -15.90 -26.74
N SER A 13 -2.76 -14.58 -26.62
CA SER A 13 -1.54 -13.91 -26.16
C SER A 13 -1.30 -14.36 -24.73
N THR A 14 -0.29 -15.19 -24.52
CA THR A 14 0.24 -15.47 -23.19
C THR A 14 1.05 -14.26 -22.75
N THR A 15 0.37 -13.25 -22.20
CA THR A 15 1.04 -12.13 -21.53
C THR A 15 1.83 -12.70 -20.37
N LYS A 16 3.15 -12.66 -20.48
CA LYS A 16 4.10 -13.03 -19.40
C LYS A 16 3.73 -12.17 -18.19
N LYS A 17 3.27 -12.78 -17.11
CA LYS A 17 2.90 -12.07 -15.87
C LYS A 17 4.09 -11.22 -15.46
N ARG A 18 3.97 -9.90 -15.54
CA ARG A 18 5.04 -8.97 -15.15
C ARG A 18 5.23 -9.07 -13.64
N THR A 19 6.47 -9.13 -13.19
CA THR A 19 6.79 -9.17 -11.77
C THR A 19 6.68 -7.76 -11.20
N THR A 20 5.76 -7.53 -10.27
CA THR A 20 5.61 -6.26 -9.56
C THR A 20 6.89 -5.94 -8.77
N LYS A 21 7.37 -4.70 -8.87
CA LYS A 21 8.49 -4.18 -8.10
C LYS A 21 7.98 -3.34 -6.93
N TYR A 22 8.67 -3.42 -5.81
CA TYR A 22 8.32 -2.68 -4.59
C TYR A 22 9.43 -1.68 -4.27
N ILE A 23 9.03 -0.44 -4.04
CA ILE A 23 9.90 0.67 -3.63
C ILE A 23 9.41 1.16 -2.27
N PHE A 24 10.32 1.22 -1.30
CA PHE A 24 10.01 1.70 0.04
C PHE A 24 10.75 3.01 0.30
N VAL A 25 10.02 4.01 0.77
CA VAL A 25 10.55 5.31 1.16
C VAL A 25 10.36 5.46 2.67
N VAL A 26 11.44 5.63 3.38
CA VAL A 26 11.45 5.78 4.84
C VAL A 26 12.41 6.88 5.26
N GLY A 27 12.10 7.60 6.33
CA GLY A 27 12.98 8.63 6.87
C GLY A 27 14.21 8.03 7.55
N GLY A 28 15.37 8.68 7.39
CA GLY A 28 16.59 8.28 8.09
C GLY A 28 16.55 8.72 9.56
N VAL A 29 17.02 9.94 9.84
CA VAL A 29 17.16 10.47 11.20
C VAL A 29 16.13 11.55 11.53
N MET A 30 15.66 12.29 10.52
CA MET A 30 14.74 13.41 10.71
C MET A 30 13.39 13.12 10.06
N SER A 31 12.30 13.46 10.75
CA SER A 31 10.98 13.55 10.19
C SER A 31 10.79 14.90 9.46
N GLY A 32 9.74 15.01 8.64
CA GLY A 32 9.42 16.29 7.96
C GLY A 32 10.34 16.68 6.82
N VAL A 33 11.21 15.80 6.34
CA VAL A 33 12.17 16.06 5.24
C VAL A 33 11.55 15.99 3.84
N GLY A 34 10.23 15.88 3.74
CA GLY A 34 9.53 15.85 2.45
C GLY A 34 9.43 14.46 1.82
N LYS A 35 9.31 13.40 2.61
CA LYS A 35 9.08 12.03 2.10
C LYS A 35 7.90 11.95 1.13
N GLY A 36 6.75 12.56 1.49
CA GLY A 36 5.55 12.59 0.65
C GLY A 36 5.80 13.19 -0.73
N VAL A 37 6.53 14.32 -0.78
CA VAL A 37 6.92 14.95 -2.04
C VAL A 37 7.88 14.08 -2.84
N ALA A 38 8.86 13.46 -2.18
CA ALA A 38 9.81 12.55 -2.83
C ALA A 38 9.09 11.31 -3.40
N SER A 39 8.21 10.70 -2.59
CA SER A 39 7.38 9.55 -2.99
C SER A 39 6.51 9.88 -4.20
N SER A 40 5.77 10.99 -4.14
CA SER A 40 4.92 11.47 -5.25
C SER A 40 5.74 11.71 -6.52
N SER A 41 6.90 12.34 -6.39
CA SER A 41 7.78 12.66 -7.54
C SER A 41 8.37 11.41 -8.19
N ILE A 42 8.79 10.42 -7.38
CA ILE A 42 9.27 9.12 -7.87
C ILE A 42 8.15 8.40 -8.61
N ALA A 43 6.96 8.33 -8.00
CA ALA A 43 5.79 7.67 -8.59
C ALA A 43 5.42 8.29 -9.95
N THR A 44 5.31 9.63 -10.02
CA THR A 44 5.02 10.36 -11.26
C THR A 44 6.09 10.16 -12.33
N THR A 45 7.36 10.16 -11.93
CA THR A 45 8.48 9.95 -12.86
C THR A 45 8.41 8.54 -13.48
N LEU A 46 8.08 7.52 -12.69
CA LEU A 46 7.93 6.15 -13.17
C LEU A 46 6.70 6.01 -14.08
N GLN A 47 5.58 6.65 -13.71
CA GLN A 47 4.38 6.70 -14.53
C GLN A 47 4.64 7.39 -15.87
N GLY A 48 5.38 8.51 -15.86
CA GLY A 48 5.79 9.21 -17.08
C GLY A 48 6.70 8.39 -18.00
N ARG A 49 7.32 7.33 -17.49
CA ARG A 49 8.08 6.34 -18.28
C ARG A 49 7.20 5.18 -18.78
N GLY A 50 5.89 5.25 -18.59
CA GLY A 50 4.93 4.25 -19.07
C GLY A 50 4.74 3.05 -18.16
N LEU A 51 5.20 3.10 -16.90
CA LEU A 51 4.95 2.06 -15.91
C LEU A 51 3.60 2.29 -15.21
N ASN A 52 2.88 1.22 -14.92
CA ASN A 52 1.70 1.28 -14.07
C ASN A 52 2.14 1.31 -12.60
N VAL A 53 1.87 2.42 -11.92
CA VAL A 53 2.36 2.70 -10.57
C VAL A 53 1.20 2.92 -9.63
N THR A 54 1.24 2.32 -8.44
CA THR A 54 0.37 2.68 -7.32
C THR A 54 1.20 3.12 -6.12
N ALA A 55 0.64 3.98 -5.27
CA ALA A 55 1.29 4.47 -4.07
C ALA A 55 0.56 4.02 -2.81
N LEU A 56 1.29 3.75 -1.75
CA LEU A 56 0.79 3.37 -0.42
C LEU A 56 1.38 4.26 0.65
N LYS A 57 0.58 4.54 1.68
CA LYS A 57 1.03 5.19 2.92
C LYS A 57 0.87 4.24 4.11
N ILE A 58 1.90 4.19 4.95
CA ILE A 58 1.89 3.51 6.24
C ILE A 58 2.18 4.55 7.32
N ASP A 59 1.28 4.71 8.28
CA ASP A 59 1.47 5.57 9.42
C ASP A 59 1.61 4.77 10.73
N PRO A 60 2.71 4.98 11.46
CA PRO A 60 3.05 4.14 12.61
C PRO A 60 2.34 4.55 13.92
N TYR A 61 1.09 4.99 13.86
CA TYR A 61 0.30 5.30 15.06
C TYR A 61 -0.82 4.27 15.29
N ILE A 62 -1.34 4.24 16.54
CA ILE A 62 -2.33 3.24 16.96
C ILE A 62 -3.76 3.62 16.56
N ASN A 63 -4.03 4.83 16.12
CA ASN A 63 -5.33 5.19 15.56
C ASN A 63 -5.66 4.29 14.37
N VAL A 64 -6.91 3.85 14.25
CA VAL A 64 -7.33 2.95 13.16
C VAL A 64 -7.28 3.68 11.81
N ASP A 65 -7.65 4.95 11.81
CA ASP A 65 -7.56 5.88 10.67
C ASP A 65 -7.23 7.29 11.17
N ALA A 66 -7.28 8.28 10.30
CA ALA A 66 -6.98 9.67 10.65
C ALA A 66 -8.19 10.46 11.21
N GLY A 67 -9.39 9.91 11.19
CA GLY A 67 -10.63 10.62 11.51
C GLY A 67 -10.76 11.10 12.96
N THR A 68 -10.03 10.48 13.88
CA THR A 68 -10.02 10.89 15.30
C THR A 68 -8.80 11.74 15.67
N MET A 69 -7.95 12.07 14.71
CA MET A 69 -6.70 12.81 14.97
C MET A 69 -6.95 14.32 14.97
N ASN A 70 -6.21 15.02 15.83
CA ASN A 70 -6.30 16.46 15.91
C ASN A 70 -5.54 17.11 14.72
N PRO A 71 -6.22 17.86 13.83
CA PRO A 71 -5.59 18.47 12.66
C PRO A 71 -4.46 19.44 12.99
N THR A 72 -4.47 20.04 14.18
CA THR A 72 -3.39 20.96 14.61
C THR A 72 -2.09 20.24 14.96
N GLU A 73 -2.16 18.93 15.23
CA GLU A 73 -0.98 18.11 15.57
C GLU A 73 -0.48 17.31 14.37
N HIS A 74 -1.38 16.84 13.51
CA HIS A 74 -1.07 15.89 12.43
C HIS A 74 -1.32 16.42 11.02
N GLY A 75 -1.83 17.65 10.90
CA GLY A 75 -2.25 18.22 9.62
C GLY A 75 -3.69 17.83 9.25
N GLU A 76 -4.09 18.23 8.06
CA GLU A 76 -5.45 18.00 7.58
C GLU A 76 -5.67 16.53 7.21
N VAL A 77 -6.90 16.05 7.44
CA VAL A 77 -7.36 14.73 7.02
C VAL A 77 -7.78 14.79 5.56
N PHE A 78 -7.38 13.79 4.78
CA PHE A 78 -7.83 13.58 3.42
C PHE A 78 -8.78 12.37 3.37
N VAL A 79 -9.97 12.57 2.80
CA VAL A 79 -10.98 11.51 2.68
C VAL A 79 -10.90 10.89 1.30
N LEU A 80 -10.65 9.58 1.24
CA LEU A 80 -10.63 8.83 -0.01
C LEU A 80 -12.05 8.68 -0.57
N LYS A 81 -12.16 8.33 -1.84
CA LYS A 81 -13.44 8.14 -2.53
C LYS A 81 -14.33 7.07 -1.88
N ASP A 82 -13.74 6.07 -1.25
CA ASP A 82 -14.46 5.02 -0.50
C ASP A 82 -14.82 5.43 0.94
N GLY A 83 -14.48 6.65 1.35
CA GLY A 83 -14.87 7.23 2.64
C GLY A 83 -13.83 7.05 3.75
N LEU A 84 -12.70 6.39 3.51
CA LEU A 84 -11.66 6.26 4.52
C LEU A 84 -10.98 7.61 4.76
N GLU A 85 -10.86 7.99 6.02
CA GLU A 85 -10.14 9.18 6.48
C GLU A 85 -8.65 8.86 6.64
N THR A 86 -7.80 9.59 5.91
CA THR A 86 -6.36 9.29 5.78
C THR A 86 -5.50 10.51 6.03
N ASP A 87 -4.20 10.30 6.11
CA ASP A 87 -3.21 11.36 6.10
C ASP A 87 -3.25 12.15 4.77
N GLN A 88 -2.92 13.43 4.83
CA GLN A 88 -2.89 14.35 3.70
C GLN A 88 -2.00 13.87 2.53
N ASP A 89 -0.98 13.07 2.81
CA ASP A 89 -0.09 12.52 1.78
C ASP A 89 -0.85 11.67 0.74
N MET A 90 -1.96 11.02 1.14
CA MET A 90 -2.80 10.26 0.20
C MET A 90 -3.40 11.17 -0.88
N GLY A 91 -3.85 12.37 -0.51
CA GLY A 91 -4.33 13.37 -1.47
C GLY A 91 -3.23 13.85 -2.42
N ASN A 92 -1.99 13.95 -1.94
CA ASN A 92 -0.85 14.26 -2.79
C ASN A 92 -0.60 13.11 -3.79
N TYR A 93 -0.64 11.85 -3.36
CA TYR A 93 -0.46 10.71 -4.27
C TYR A 93 -1.55 10.67 -5.35
N GLU A 94 -2.82 10.85 -5.00
CA GLU A 94 -3.92 10.91 -5.97
C GLU A 94 -3.71 12.04 -6.99
N ARG A 95 -3.32 13.23 -6.53
CA ARG A 95 -3.05 14.37 -7.40
C ARG A 95 -1.90 14.10 -8.34
N PHE A 96 -0.78 13.58 -7.84
CA PHE A 96 0.42 13.37 -8.64
C PHE A 96 0.29 12.20 -9.62
N LEU A 97 -0.43 11.14 -9.25
CA LEU A 97 -0.71 9.98 -10.10
C LEU A 97 -1.95 10.18 -10.98
N ASN A 98 -2.75 11.23 -10.73
CA ASN A 98 -4.02 11.48 -11.41
C ASN A 98 -4.95 10.26 -11.39
N THR A 99 -5.09 9.64 -10.20
CA THR A 99 -5.92 8.44 -10.00
C THR A 99 -6.45 8.39 -8.58
N ASP A 100 -7.68 7.87 -8.41
CA ASP A 100 -8.23 7.59 -7.09
C ASP A 100 -7.52 6.36 -6.49
N LEU A 101 -7.16 6.43 -5.21
CA LEU A 101 -6.55 5.34 -4.46
C LEU A 101 -7.58 4.73 -3.48
N PRO A 102 -7.78 3.41 -3.49
CA PRO A 102 -8.69 2.78 -2.54
C PRO A 102 -8.10 2.65 -1.14
N ALA A 103 -8.96 2.41 -0.14
CA ALA A 103 -8.59 2.26 1.28
C ALA A 103 -7.43 1.28 1.53
N ILE A 104 -7.27 0.25 0.71
CA ILE A 104 -6.17 -0.71 0.85
C ILE A 104 -4.78 -0.05 0.69
N ASN A 105 -4.72 1.14 0.07
CA ASN A 105 -3.49 1.89 -0.14
C ASN A 105 -3.07 2.72 1.09
N TYR A 106 -3.86 2.67 2.16
CA TYR A 106 -3.55 3.32 3.42
C TYR A 106 -3.62 2.34 4.58
N MET A 107 -2.67 2.38 5.48
CA MET A 107 -2.71 1.59 6.71
C MET A 107 -2.02 2.29 7.86
N THR A 108 -2.54 2.04 9.06
CA THR A 108 -1.93 2.45 10.33
C THR A 108 -1.53 1.22 11.13
N THR A 109 -0.70 1.37 12.14
CA THR A 109 -0.44 0.29 13.11
C THR A 109 -1.75 -0.21 13.69
N GLY A 110 -2.65 0.68 14.11
CA GLY A 110 -3.94 0.31 14.70
C GLY A 110 -4.79 -0.51 13.75
N SER A 111 -4.91 -0.11 12.48
CA SER A 111 -5.70 -0.85 11.49
C SER A 111 -5.14 -2.25 11.20
N VAL A 112 -3.81 -2.40 11.21
CA VAL A 112 -3.15 -3.70 10.98
C VAL A 112 -3.40 -4.62 12.17
N TYR A 113 -3.17 -4.14 13.41
CA TYR A 113 -3.41 -4.92 14.62
C TYR A 113 -4.88 -5.31 14.75
N LEU A 114 -5.80 -4.37 14.55
CA LEU A 114 -7.25 -4.65 14.60
C LEU A 114 -7.61 -5.78 13.63
N SER A 115 -7.14 -5.72 12.39
CA SER A 115 -7.39 -6.76 11.40
C SER A 115 -6.88 -8.13 11.84
N VAL A 116 -5.67 -8.22 12.41
CA VAL A 116 -5.12 -9.51 12.88
C VAL A 116 -5.90 -10.02 14.10
N ILE A 117 -6.29 -9.13 15.01
CA ILE A 117 -7.11 -9.49 16.17
C ILE A 117 -8.48 -10.01 15.73
N GLU A 118 -9.15 -9.33 14.79
CA GLU A 118 -10.42 -9.77 14.23
C GLU A 118 -10.32 -11.13 13.53
N GLN A 119 -9.25 -11.36 12.77
CA GLN A 119 -8.99 -12.65 12.15
C GLN A 119 -8.79 -13.75 13.20
N GLU A 120 -8.07 -13.46 14.29
CA GLU A 120 -7.90 -14.39 15.41
C GLU A 120 -9.26 -14.73 16.06
N ARG A 121 -10.06 -13.69 16.39
CA ARG A 121 -11.39 -13.88 16.99
C ARG A 121 -12.35 -14.68 16.10
N ASN A 122 -12.17 -14.60 14.78
CA ASN A 122 -12.93 -15.34 13.79
C ASN A 122 -12.31 -16.72 13.43
N LEU A 123 -11.34 -17.20 14.20
CA LEU A 123 -10.66 -18.49 14.02
C LEU A 123 -9.95 -18.66 12.68
N ALA A 124 -9.54 -17.57 12.03
CA ALA A 124 -8.84 -17.61 10.74
C ALA A 124 -7.44 -18.25 10.82
N PHE A 125 -6.91 -18.43 12.02
CA PHE A 125 -5.63 -19.08 12.28
C PHE A 125 -5.77 -20.52 12.80
N ASP A 126 -6.95 -21.14 12.67
CA ASP A 126 -7.23 -22.54 13.08
C ASP A 126 -6.85 -22.84 14.55
N GLY A 127 -7.02 -21.86 15.45
CA GLY A 127 -6.68 -21.99 16.88
C GLY A 127 -5.18 -21.99 17.19
N LYS A 128 -4.34 -21.63 16.21
CA LYS A 128 -2.90 -21.46 16.44
C LYS A 128 -2.62 -20.21 17.27
N ASN A 129 -1.47 -20.22 17.95
CA ASN A 129 -0.95 -19.02 18.59
C ASN A 129 -0.62 -17.96 17.53
N VAL A 130 -1.11 -16.74 17.72
CA VAL A 130 -0.87 -15.60 16.82
C VAL A 130 0.10 -14.65 17.51
N GLU A 131 1.20 -14.37 16.86
CA GLU A 131 2.30 -13.63 17.44
C GLU A 131 2.51 -12.29 16.71
N VAL A 132 3.03 -11.29 17.43
CA VAL A 132 3.35 -9.99 16.83
C VAL A 132 4.32 -10.18 15.66
N VAL A 133 5.32 -11.02 15.82
CA VAL A 133 6.20 -11.47 14.74
C VAL A 133 6.07 -13.00 14.63
N PRO A 134 5.65 -13.53 13.48
CA PRO A 134 5.65 -12.90 12.16
C PRO A 134 4.27 -12.35 11.69
N ASP A 135 3.19 -12.46 12.45
CA ASP A 135 1.83 -12.34 11.90
C ASP A 135 1.45 -10.89 11.56
N ILE A 136 1.90 -9.89 12.34
CA ILE A 136 1.73 -8.47 11.99
C ILE A 136 2.50 -8.11 10.71
N PRO A 137 3.82 -8.39 10.55
CA PRO A 137 4.52 -8.18 9.29
C PRO A 137 3.87 -8.89 8.09
N LYS A 138 3.36 -10.11 8.25
CA LYS A 138 2.64 -10.83 7.18
C LYS A 138 1.37 -10.09 6.73
N GLU A 139 0.60 -9.53 7.66
CA GLU A 139 -0.58 -8.75 7.33
C GLU A 139 -0.21 -7.47 6.56
N VAL A 140 0.86 -6.78 6.96
CA VAL A 140 1.40 -5.62 6.23
C VAL A 140 1.76 -6.02 4.80
N ILE A 141 2.52 -7.10 4.63
CA ILE A 141 2.92 -7.63 3.32
C ILE A 141 1.70 -7.99 2.47
N ARG A 142 0.71 -8.64 3.08
CA ARG A 142 -0.55 -9.00 2.41
C ARG A 142 -1.25 -7.77 1.84
N ARG A 143 -1.36 -6.69 2.63
CA ARG A 143 -1.98 -5.43 2.20
C ARG A 143 -1.20 -4.77 1.07
N ILE A 144 0.12 -4.67 1.17
CA ILE A 144 0.98 -4.09 0.13
C ILE A 144 0.82 -4.86 -1.19
N ARG A 145 0.87 -6.19 -1.14
CA ARG A 145 0.68 -7.03 -2.33
C ARG A 145 -0.72 -6.88 -2.92
N LYS A 146 -1.74 -6.84 -2.05
CA LYS A 146 -3.13 -6.67 -2.47
C LYS A 146 -3.38 -5.34 -3.17
N ALA A 147 -2.79 -4.25 -2.68
CA ALA A 147 -2.87 -2.95 -3.35
C ALA A 147 -2.25 -3.00 -4.76
N GLY A 148 -1.08 -3.64 -4.89
CA GLY A 148 -0.44 -3.84 -6.19
C GLY A 148 -1.28 -4.69 -7.16
N GLU A 149 -1.89 -5.77 -6.67
CA GLU A 149 -2.77 -6.63 -7.45
C GLU A 149 -4.02 -5.89 -7.95
N LEU A 150 -4.69 -5.14 -7.07
CA LEU A 150 -5.90 -4.40 -7.42
C LEU A 150 -5.64 -3.30 -8.44
N ALA A 151 -4.47 -2.68 -8.39
CA ALA A 151 -4.05 -1.66 -9.34
C ALA A 151 -3.43 -2.24 -10.63
N ASP A 152 -3.26 -3.56 -10.74
CA ASP A 152 -2.43 -4.22 -11.77
C ASP A 152 -1.06 -3.54 -11.92
N ALA A 153 -0.45 -3.16 -10.80
CA ALA A 153 0.71 -2.30 -10.75
C ALA A 153 2.01 -3.05 -11.11
N GLU A 154 2.83 -2.42 -11.95
CA GLU A 154 4.20 -2.85 -12.22
C GLU A 154 5.14 -2.40 -11.10
N VAL A 155 4.80 -1.27 -10.46
CA VAL A 155 5.53 -0.72 -9.32
C VAL A 155 4.56 -0.33 -8.21
N VAL A 156 4.82 -0.79 -7.01
CA VAL A 156 4.16 -0.36 -5.77
C VAL A 156 5.15 0.48 -4.98
N LEU A 157 4.86 1.76 -4.85
CA LEU A 157 5.65 2.66 -4.03
C LEU A 157 4.99 2.77 -2.66
N THR A 158 5.71 2.46 -1.59
CA THR A 158 5.21 2.51 -0.22
C THR A 158 6.02 3.50 0.59
N GLU A 159 5.36 4.52 1.12
CA GLU A 159 5.96 5.43 2.08
C GLU A 159 5.65 4.98 3.51
N ILE A 160 6.67 4.91 4.35
CA ILE A 160 6.54 4.63 5.78
C ILE A 160 6.75 5.94 6.55
N GLY A 161 5.75 6.33 7.33
CA GLY A 161 5.78 7.49 8.21
C GLY A 161 6.87 7.35 9.29
N GLY A 162 7.31 8.48 9.85
CA GLY A 162 8.38 8.48 10.85
C GLY A 162 9.76 8.17 10.28
N THR A 163 10.63 7.62 11.11
CA THR A 163 12.05 7.35 10.79
C THR A 163 12.44 5.90 11.09
N VAL A 164 13.55 5.43 10.52
CA VAL A 164 14.07 4.07 10.77
C VAL A 164 14.47 3.83 12.23
N GLY A 165 14.78 4.89 12.98
CA GLY A 165 15.16 4.79 14.40
C GLY A 165 13.98 4.74 15.37
N GLU A 166 12.77 4.96 14.91
CA GLU A 166 11.59 4.92 15.75
C GLU A 166 11.14 3.49 16.03
N TYR A 167 10.98 3.17 17.31
CA TYR A 167 10.57 1.82 17.73
C TYR A 167 9.25 1.36 17.10
N GLN A 168 8.31 2.26 16.91
CA GLN A 168 7.01 1.98 16.30
C GLN A 168 7.11 1.51 14.84
N ASN A 169 8.23 1.78 14.15
CA ASN A 169 8.46 1.39 12.76
C ASN A 169 9.06 -0.01 12.59
N VAL A 170 9.52 -0.65 13.68
CA VAL A 170 10.25 -1.92 13.63
C VAL A 170 9.48 -3.00 12.84
N LEU A 171 8.18 -3.13 13.06
CA LEU A 171 7.37 -4.16 12.39
C LEU A 171 7.17 -3.88 10.90
N PHE A 172 7.09 -2.62 10.49
CA PHE A 172 7.02 -2.25 9.08
C PHE A 172 8.35 -2.48 8.38
N LEU A 173 9.47 -2.14 9.03
CA LEU A 173 10.80 -2.43 8.50
C LEU A 173 11.06 -3.93 8.42
N GLU A 174 10.55 -4.72 9.37
CA GLU A 174 10.60 -6.18 9.30
C GLU A 174 9.78 -6.73 8.12
N ALA A 175 8.58 -6.17 7.88
CA ALA A 175 7.80 -6.52 6.70
C ALA A 175 8.58 -6.23 5.39
N VAL A 176 9.26 -5.08 5.30
CA VAL A 176 10.11 -4.73 4.15
C VAL A 176 11.24 -5.74 3.98
N ARG A 177 11.91 -6.13 5.07
CA ARG A 177 12.99 -7.12 5.05
C ARG A 177 12.51 -8.50 4.57
N MET A 178 11.27 -8.87 4.90
CA MET A 178 10.66 -10.16 4.53
C MET A 178 10.17 -10.19 3.08
N MET A 179 9.99 -9.05 2.41
CA MET A 179 9.54 -8.96 1.02
C MET A 179 10.67 -9.13 0.02
#